data_231b129195dc1e85766fe9118568c795
#
_entry.id   231b129195dc1e85766fe9118568c795
#
_cell.length_a   1.000
_cell.length_b   1.000
_cell.length_c   1.000
_cell.angle_alpha   90.00
_cell.angle_beta   90.00
_cell.angle_gamma   90.00
#
_symmetry.space_group_name_H-M   'P 1'
#
loop_
_entity.id
_entity.type
_entity.pdbx_description
1 polymer ?
#
loop_
_entity_poly.entity_id
_entity_poly.type
_entity_poly.pdbx_seq_one_letter_code
_entity_poly.pdbx_strand_id
1 'polypeptide(L)'
;NKRNKRNKIEPVVMEKNLYGVMAEFDTATELVDAARKTRDAGYTKTDAFSPFPLHEIDEALGIKRSILPIMVFFGGIAGFITGIGLQVFVHYIDYPLNVGGRPYLSFPSMVPPAFELTILFAGFTAVFGMLFLNGLPRPYHPAFNVPRFALATREKFFLIIEGTDPKFEYDGVKSFMVSLGPQEVFDVDE
;
A
#
# COMPACT_ATOMS: atom_id res chain seq x y z
N ASN A 1 35.83 43.29 -36.69
CA ASN A 1 35.18 42.04 -37.13
C ASN A 1 34.96 41.11 -35.93
N LYS A 2 34.04 41.46 -35.05
CA LYS A 2 33.65 40.59 -33.89
C LYS A 2 32.41 39.81 -34.27
N ARG A 3 32.61 38.52 -34.54
CA ARG A 3 31.53 37.55 -34.84
C ARG A 3 30.59 37.41 -33.66
N ASN A 4 29.35 37.66 -33.96
CA ASN A 4 28.14 37.41 -33.22
C ASN A 4 28.11 35.91 -32.76
N LYS A 5 28.44 35.63 -31.50
CA LYS A 5 28.12 34.35 -30.86
C LYS A 5 26.65 34.41 -30.53
N ARG A 6 25.83 33.79 -31.35
CA ARG A 6 24.44 33.48 -31.04
C ARG A 6 24.43 32.66 -29.77
N ASN A 7 23.90 33.22 -28.70
CA ASN A 7 23.49 32.49 -27.53
C ASN A 7 22.47 31.44 -27.97
N LYS A 8 22.97 30.22 -28.11
CA LYS A 8 22.11 29.05 -28.15
C LYS A 8 21.56 28.89 -26.73
N ILE A 9 20.35 29.37 -26.53
CA ILE A 9 19.56 29.09 -25.33
C ILE A 9 19.26 27.60 -25.44
N GLU A 10 20.11 26.77 -24.80
CA GLU A 10 19.75 25.39 -24.51
C GLU A 10 18.55 25.48 -23.58
N PRO A 11 17.45 24.76 -23.86
CA PRO A 11 16.38 24.67 -22.89
C PRO A 11 17.03 24.09 -21.62
N VAL A 12 17.02 24.86 -20.54
CA VAL A 12 17.25 24.36 -19.20
C VAL A 12 16.10 23.38 -18.98
N VAL A 13 16.33 22.12 -19.29
CA VAL A 13 15.54 21.03 -18.77
C VAL A 13 15.83 21.07 -17.27
N MET A 14 15.03 21.84 -16.54
CA MET A 14 14.90 21.60 -15.11
C MET A 14 14.49 20.14 -15.01
N GLU A 15 15.37 19.31 -14.48
CA GLU A 15 14.97 18.03 -13.90
C GLU A 15 14.00 18.39 -12.77
N LYS A 16 12.76 18.57 -13.15
CA LYS A 16 11.66 18.63 -12.22
C LYS A 16 11.65 17.24 -11.60
N ASN A 17 11.85 17.17 -10.30
CA ASN A 17 11.63 15.92 -9.56
C ASN A 17 10.16 15.59 -9.69
N LEU A 18 9.81 14.96 -10.81
CA LEU A 18 8.44 14.63 -11.15
C LEU A 18 8.11 13.30 -10.49
N TYR A 19 7.19 13.33 -9.54
CA TYR A 19 6.66 12.11 -8.90
C TYR A 19 5.83 11.29 -9.90
N GLY A 20 5.06 11.93 -10.77
CA GLY A 20 4.24 11.24 -11.75
C GLY A 20 3.27 12.17 -12.49
N VAL A 21 2.38 11.56 -13.28
CA VAL A 21 1.31 12.24 -14.01
C VAL A 21 -0.03 11.75 -13.50
N MET A 22 -0.91 12.67 -13.13
CA MET A 22 -2.22 12.39 -12.54
C MET A 22 -3.33 12.86 -13.49
N ALA A 23 -4.38 12.06 -13.64
CA ALA A 23 -5.58 12.38 -14.41
C ALA A 23 -6.81 12.42 -13.49
N GLU A 24 -7.69 13.42 -13.71
CA GLU A 24 -8.94 13.63 -12.97
C GLU A 24 -10.13 13.14 -13.79
N PHE A 25 -11.06 12.41 -13.15
CA PHE A 25 -12.29 11.90 -13.74
C PHE A 25 -13.50 12.31 -12.91
N ASP A 26 -14.66 12.39 -13.55
CA ASP A 26 -15.91 12.76 -12.91
C ASP A 26 -16.65 11.58 -12.29
N THR A 27 -16.46 10.40 -12.84
CA THR A 27 -17.24 9.21 -12.44
C THR A 27 -16.35 8.03 -12.06
N ALA A 28 -16.87 7.17 -11.17
CA ALA A 28 -16.22 5.94 -10.78
C ALA A 28 -16.01 4.99 -11.97
N THR A 29 -16.97 4.95 -12.91
CA THR A 29 -16.89 4.09 -14.10
C THR A 29 -15.74 4.52 -15.01
N GLU A 30 -15.59 5.83 -15.24
CA GLU A 30 -14.47 6.36 -16.01
C GLU A 30 -13.12 6.02 -15.40
N LEU A 31 -13.00 6.15 -14.06
CA LEU A 31 -11.78 5.77 -13.34
C LEU A 31 -11.45 4.28 -13.52
N VAL A 32 -12.45 3.39 -13.34
CA VAL A 32 -12.25 1.94 -13.48
C VAL A 32 -11.85 1.58 -14.90
N ASP A 33 -12.49 2.16 -15.91
CA ASP A 33 -12.14 1.93 -17.31
C ASP A 33 -10.75 2.46 -17.66
N ALA A 34 -10.38 3.64 -17.14
CA ALA A 34 -9.05 4.20 -17.28
C ALA A 34 -7.99 3.31 -16.62
N ALA A 35 -8.26 2.80 -15.41
CA ALA A 35 -7.38 1.88 -14.71
C ALA A 35 -7.14 0.58 -15.48
N ARG A 36 -8.19 -0.03 -16.06
CA ARG A 36 -8.08 -1.22 -16.93
C ARG A 36 -7.20 -0.95 -18.14
N LYS A 37 -7.45 0.16 -18.86
CA LYS A 37 -6.63 0.55 -20.03
C LYS A 37 -5.17 0.78 -19.64
N THR A 38 -4.91 1.38 -18.47
CA THR A 38 -3.56 1.64 -17.96
C THR A 38 -2.81 0.35 -17.66
N ARG A 39 -3.47 -0.60 -17.01
CA ARG A 39 -2.93 -1.95 -16.79
C ARG A 39 -2.66 -2.67 -18.14
N ASP A 40 -3.61 -2.63 -19.06
CA ASP A 40 -3.51 -3.31 -20.36
C ASP A 40 -2.40 -2.69 -21.24
N ALA A 41 -2.13 -1.38 -21.08
CA ALA A 41 -0.96 -0.71 -21.66
C ALA A 41 0.36 -1.15 -21.00
N GLY A 42 0.30 -1.85 -19.86
CA GLY A 42 1.43 -2.48 -19.17
C GLY A 42 2.13 -1.56 -18.18
N TYR A 43 1.50 -0.49 -17.72
CA TYR A 43 1.97 0.27 -16.57
C TYR A 43 1.73 -0.54 -15.28
N THR A 44 2.69 -0.49 -14.37
CA THR A 44 2.72 -1.31 -13.14
C THR A 44 2.77 -0.49 -11.87
N LYS A 45 3.27 0.76 -11.94
CA LYS A 45 3.35 1.70 -10.84
C LYS A 45 2.26 2.76 -10.98
N THR A 46 1.03 2.31 -10.71
CA THR A 46 -0.19 3.11 -10.85
C THR A 46 -0.97 3.06 -9.54
N ASP A 47 -1.59 4.18 -9.20
CA ASP A 47 -2.48 4.26 -8.04
C ASP A 47 -3.76 5.01 -8.41
N ALA A 48 -4.86 4.74 -7.69
CA ALA A 48 -6.16 5.34 -7.93
C ALA A 48 -6.78 5.84 -6.63
N PHE A 49 -7.36 7.03 -6.67
CA PHE A 49 -7.98 7.67 -5.52
C PHE A 49 -9.45 7.93 -5.80
N SER A 50 -10.29 7.57 -4.84
CA SER A 50 -11.74 7.74 -4.92
C SER A 50 -12.33 8.14 -3.57
N PRO A 51 -13.45 8.90 -3.53
CA PRO A 51 -14.08 9.33 -2.28
C PRO A 51 -14.78 8.19 -1.53
N PHE A 52 -15.00 7.05 -2.17
CA PHE A 52 -15.61 5.86 -1.58
C PHE A 52 -14.98 4.58 -2.15
N PRO A 53 -15.06 3.45 -1.43
CA PRO A 53 -14.46 2.19 -1.88
C PRO A 53 -15.07 1.70 -3.19
N LEU A 54 -14.21 1.40 -4.17
CA LEU A 54 -14.58 0.81 -5.46
C LEU A 54 -14.09 -0.64 -5.49
N HIS A 55 -15.00 -1.60 -5.44
CA HIS A 55 -14.65 -3.03 -5.41
C HIS A 55 -13.95 -3.52 -6.69
N GLU A 56 -14.17 -2.85 -7.81
CA GLU A 56 -13.61 -3.23 -9.12
C GLU A 56 -12.22 -2.65 -9.38
N ILE A 57 -11.78 -1.66 -8.57
CA ILE A 57 -10.54 -0.95 -8.84
C ILE A 57 -9.30 -1.83 -8.65
N ASP A 58 -9.32 -2.71 -7.66
CA ASP A 58 -8.21 -3.63 -7.38
C ASP A 58 -7.97 -4.58 -8.56
N GLU A 59 -9.06 -5.10 -9.14
CA GLU A 59 -9.00 -5.94 -10.34
C GLU A 59 -8.59 -5.12 -11.57
N ALA A 60 -9.12 -3.90 -11.70
CA ALA A 60 -8.81 -3.01 -12.81
C ALA A 60 -7.32 -2.63 -12.84
N LEU A 61 -6.72 -2.32 -11.70
CA LEU A 61 -5.29 -2.05 -11.56
C LEU A 61 -4.43 -3.32 -11.57
N GLY A 62 -5.05 -4.52 -11.43
CA GLY A 62 -4.31 -5.77 -11.35
C GLY A 62 -3.56 -5.97 -10.03
N ILE A 63 -4.06 -5.39 -8.94
CA ILE A 63 -3.44 -5.48 -7.61
C ILE A 63 -3.47 -6.93 -7.13
N LYS A 64 -2.31 -7.43 -6.73
CA LYS A 64 -2.17 -8.78 -6.19
C LYS A 64 -2.69 -8.85 -4.76
N ARG A 65 -3.22 -10.03 -4.39
CA ARG A 65 -3.67 -10.28 -3.01
C ARG A 65 -2.53 -10.04 -2.02
N SER A 66 -2.84 -9.37 -0.92
CA SER A 66 -1.90 -9.10 0.16
C SER A 66 -1.40 -10.40 0.80
N ILE A 67 -0.12 -10.44 1.18
CA ILE A 67 0.48 -11.52 1.99
C ILE A 67 0.09 -11.41 3.47
N LEU A 68 -0.49 -10.30 3.90
CA LEU A 68 -0.81 -10.03 5.30
C LEU A 68 -1.60 -11.14 5.99
N PRO A 69 -2.67 -11.74 5.40
CA PRO A 69 -3.41 -12.82 6.05
C PRO A 69 -2.54 -14.04 6.38
N ILE A 70 -1.57 -14.35 5.51
CA ILE A 70 -0.63 -15.45 5.73
C ILE A 70 0.31 -15.12 6.89
N MET A 71 0.81 -13.88 6.96
CA MET A 71 1.65 -13.43 8.08
C MET A 71 0.90 -13.51 9.41
N VAL A 72 -0.37 -13.07 9.45
CA VAL A 72 -1.22 -13.13 10.64
C VAL A 72 -1.46 -14.57 11.08
N PHE A 73 -1.69 -15.49 10.16
CA PHE A 73 -1.85 -16.91 10.46
C PHE A 73 -0.60 -17.48 11.14
N PHE A 74 0.59 -17.23 10.61
CA PHE A 74 1.82 -17.68 11.24
C PHE A 74 2.12 -16.97 12.56
N GLY A 75 1.75 -15.69 12.68
CA GLY A 75 1.79 -14.97 13.95
C GLY A 75 0.94 -15.67 15.02
N GLY A 76 -0.29 -16.07 14.67
CA GLY A 76 -1.17 -16.81 15.56
C GLY A 76 -0.59 -18.17 15.98
N ILE A 77 -0.02 -18.93 15.04
CA ILE A 77 0.65 -20.21 15.34
C ILE A 77 1.82 -19.98 16.31
N ALA A 78 2.65 -18.97 16.07
CA ALA A 78 3.76 -18.64 16.96
C ALA A 78 3.27 -18.30 18.38
N GLY A 79 2.19 -17.52 18.49
CA GLY A 79 1.53 -17.21 19.76
C GLY A 79 1.02 -18.47 20.48
N PHE A 80 0.37 -19.37 19.75
CA PHE A 80 -0.12 -20.65 20.29
C PHE A 80 1.02 -21.51 20.85
N ILE A 81 2.06 -21.71 20.05
CA ILE A 81 3.24 -22.49 20.48
C ILE A 81 3.91 -21.83 21.69
N THR A 82 4.05 -20.51 21.71
CA THR A 82 4.59 -19.77 22.84
C THR A 82 3.72 -19.95 24.07
N GLY A 83 2.39 -19.89 23.94
CA GLY A 83 1.44 -20.07 25.04
C GLY A 83 1.50 -21.43 25.69
N ILE A 84 1.50 -22.47 24.88
CA ILE A 84 1.64 -23.86 25.38
C ILE A 84 3.06 -24.07 25.92
N GLY A 85 4.10 -23.66 25.19
CA GLY A 85 5.49 -23.87 25.58
C GLY A 85 5.84 -23.19 26.90
N LEU A 86 5.39 -21.95 27.11
CA LEU A 86 5.60 -21.22 28.36
C LEU A 86 4.96 -21.94 29.54
N GLN A 87 3.74 -22.48 29.39
CA GLN A 87 3.06 -23.18 30.46
C GLN A 87 3.72 -24.53 30.76
N VAL A 88 4.15 -25.26 29.73
CA VAL A 88 4.92 -26.50 29.91
C VAL A 88 6.22 -26.18 30.67
N PHE A 89 6.94 -25.14 30.23
CA PHE A 89 8.17 -24.72 30.89
C PHE A 89 7.95 -24.41 32.37
N VAL A 90 6.99 -23.53 32.68
CA VAL A 90 6.74 -23.12 34.07
C VAL A 90 6.21 -24.25 34.95
N HIS A 91 5.23 -25.02 34.49
CA HIS A 91 4.56 -26.02 35.32
C HIS A 91 5.29 -27.38 35.42
N TYR A 92 6.16 -27.72 34.48
CA TYR A 92 6.80 -29.00 34.41
C TYR A 92 8.32 -28.93 34.58
N ILE A 93 8.98 -27.86 34.12
CA ILE A 93 10.45 -27.78 34.11
C ILE A 93 10.95 -26.85 35.24
N ASP A 94 10.50 -25.59 35.26
CA ASP A 94 11.06 -24.54 36.13
C ASP A 94 10.53 -24.65 37.57
N TYR A 95 9.22 -24.71 37.75
CA TYR A 95 8.60 -24.69 39.07
C TYR A 95 7.44 -25.71 39.21
N PRO A 96 7.71 -27.03 39.25
CA PRO A 96 6.68 -28.07 39.31
C PRO A 96 6.00 -28.16 40.68
N LEU A 97 4.96 -27.32 40.90
CA LEU A 97 4.13 -27.36 42.11
C LEU A 97 2.90 -28.26 41.92
N ASN A 98 2.78 -29.27 42.76
CA ASN A 98 1.55 -30.05 42.85
C ASN A 98 0.59 -29.42 43.84
N VAL A 99 -0.47 -28.77 43.37
CA VAL A 99 -1.51 -28.14 44.18
C VAL A 99 -2.78 -28.98 44.08
N GLY A 100 -3.19 -29.59 45.21
CA GLY A 100 -4.45 -30.35 45.30
C GLY A 100 -4.52 -31.56 44.40
N GLY A 101 -3.38 -32.22 44.07
CA GLY A 101 -3.35 -33.39 43.19
C GLY A 101 -3.55 -33.11 41.69
N ARG A 102 -3.50 -31.87 41.28
CA ARG A 102 -3.62 -31.48 39.87
C ARG A 102 -2.41 -32.00 39.06
N PRO A 103 -2.61 -32.62 37.89
CA PRO A 103 -1.50 -33.03 37.05
C PRO A 103 -0.73 -31.79 36.54
N TYR A 104 0.60 -31.86 36.48
CA TYR A 104 1.47 -30.76 35.99
C TYR A 104 1.10 -30.30 34.60
N LEU A 105 0.74 -31.21 33.70
CA LEU A 105 0.26 -30.92 32.34
C LEU A 105 -1.26 -31.16 32.27
N SER A 106 -2.03 -30.10 32.56
CA SER A 106 -3.49 -30.12 32.47
C SER A 106 -3.95 -29.34 31.25
N PHE A 107 -4.23 -30.00 30.14
CA PHE A 107 -4.65 -29.40 28.89
C PHE A 107 -5.81 -28.39 29.02
N PRO A 108 -6.90 -28.69 29.75
CA PRO A 108 -8.01 -27.75 29.88
C PRO A 108 -7.58 -26.39 30.45
N SER A 109 -6.62 -26.38 31.39
CA SER A 109 -6.14 -25.14 32.00
C SER A 109 -5.11 -24.41 31.16
N MET A 110 -4.53 -25.06 30.13
CA MET A 110 -3.59 -24.47 29.22
C MET A 110 -4.28 -23.72 28.07
N VAL A 111 -5.55 -24.01 27.80
CA VAL A 111 -6.30 -23.43 26.68
C VAL A 111 -6.42 -21.90 26.80
N PRO A 112 -6.87 -21.31 27.95
CA PRO A 112 -7.06 -19.87 28.00
C PRO A 112 -5.78 -19.07 27.73
N PRO A 113 -4.62 -19.29 28.38
CA PRO A 113 -3.40 -18.55 28.08
C PRO A 113 -2.86 -18.80 26.66
N ALA A 114 -3.01 -20.03 26.13
CA ALA A 114 -2.62 -20.32 24.76
C ALA A 114 -3.48 -19.53 23.76
N PHE A 115 -4.80 -19.44 23.99
CA PHE A 115 -5.72 -18.66 23.19
C PHE A 115 -5.40 -17.15 23.25
N GLU A 116 -5.15 -16.62 24.44
CA GLU A 116 -4.78 -15.21 24.62
C GLU A 116 -3.52 -14.84 23.85
N LEU A 117 -2.46 -15.65 23.97
CA LEU A 117 -1.21 -15.41 23.24
C LEU A 117 -1.38 -15.60 21.74
N THR A 118 -2.23 -16.52 21.29
CA THR A 118 -2.57 -16.68 19.87
C THR A 118 -3.15 -15.38 19.31
N ILE A 119 -4.17 -14.83 19.97
CA ILE A 119 -4.82 -13.60 19.54
C ILE A 119 -3.86 -12.41 19.61
N LEU A 120 -3.09 -12.29 20.69
CA LEU A 120 -2.15 -11.20 20.88
C LEU A 120 -1.09 -11.16 19.77
N PHE A 121 -0.49 -12.29 19.45
CA PHE A 121 0.52 -12.37 18.40
C PHE A 121 -0.09 -12.15 17.00
N ALA A 122 -1.26 -12.72 16.76
CA ALA A 122 -2.00 -12.47 15.51
C ALA A 122 -2.33 -10.99 15.36
N GLY A 123 -2.83 -10.34 16.42
CA GLY A 123 -3.14 -8.91 16.44
C GLY A 123 -1.92 -8.03 16.20
N PHE A 124 -0.82 -8.29 16.89
CA PHE A 124 0.44 -7.55 16.64
C PHE A 124 0.94 -7.77 15.21
N THR A 125 0.89 -9.00 14.71
CA THR A 125 1.30 -9.28 13.33
C THR A 125 0.41 -8.56 12.33
N ALA A 126 -0.89 -8.45 12.57
CA ALA A 126 -1.82 -7.71 11.72
C ALA A 126 -1.46 -6.21 11.68
N VAL A 127 -1.29 -5.60 12.85
CA VAL A 127 -0.99 -4.16 12.95
C VAL A 127 0.39 -3.84 12.37
N PHE A 128 1.44 -4.48 12.90
CA PHE A 128 2.80 -4.18 12.45
C PHE A 128 3.06 -4.65 11.02
N GLY A 129 2.49 -5.79 10.62
CA GLY A 129 2.56 -6.27 9.25
C GLY A 129 1.91 -5.30 8.25
N MET A 130 0.73 -4.76 8.58
CA MET A 130 0.07 -3.75 7.77
C MET A 130 0.91 -2.47 7.66
N LEU A 131 1.42 -1.95 8.78
CA LEU A 131 2.27 -0.76 8.78
C LEU A 131 3.53 -0.96 7.94
N PHE A 132 4.18 -2.11 8.11
CA PHE A 132 5.40 -2.46 7.38
C PHE A 132 5.16 -2.61 5.87
N LEU A 133 4.11 -3.36 5.47
CA LEU A 133 3.80 -3.58 4.06
C LEU A 133 3.42 -2.27 3.35
N ASN A 134 2.78 -1.34 4.04
CA ASN A 134 2.40 -0.03 3.50
C ASN A 134 3.52 1.02 3.63
N GLY A 135 4.67 0.68 4.25
CA GLY A 135 5.77 1.61 4.48
C GLY A 135 5.38 2.82 5.36
N LEU A 136 4.43 2.61 6.29
CA LEU A 136 3.97 3.65 7.21
C LEU A 136 4.93 3.77 8.43
N PRO A 137 5.10 4.97 9.04
CA PRO A 137 4.39 6.22 8.75
C PRO A 137 4.95 6.99 7.53
N ARG A 138 4.05 7.49 6.68
CA ARG A 138 4.35 8.44 5.61
C ARG A 138 3.63 9.75 5.90
N PRO A 139 4.32 10.77 6.43
CA PRO A 139 3.68 12.03 6.82
C PRO A 139 3.24 12.88 5.65
N TYR A 140 3.76 12.61 4.44
CA TYR A 140 3.48 13.38 3.24
C TYR A 140 3.42 12.48 2.00
N HIS A 141 2.54 12.84 1.06
CA HIS A 141 2.43 12.19 -0.24
C HIS A 141 2.40 13.26 -1.35
N PRO A 142 3.19 13.13 -2.42
CA PRO A 142 3.29 14.15 -3.48
C PRO A 142 1.97 14.48 -4.20
N ALA A 143 0.99 13.57 -4.21
CA ALA A 143 -0.34 13.85 -4.75
C ALA A 143 -0.99 15.11 -4.15
N PHE A 144 -0.67 15.47 -2.90
CA PHE A 144 -1.17 16.69 -2.25
C PHE A 144 -0.58 17.99 -2.83
N ASN A 145 0.46 17.92 -3.67
CA ASN A 145 0.97 19.08 -4.41
C ASN A 145 -0.01 19.55 -5.50
N VAL A 146 -0.94 18.69 -5.93
CA VAL A 146 -2.00 19.05 -6.87
C VAL A 146 -3.17 19.65 -6.08
N PRO A 147 -3.48 20.97 -6.21
CA PRO A 147 -4.53 21.61 -5.40
C PRO A 147 -5.91 20.95 -5.58
N ARG A 148 -6.22 20.47 -6.78
CA ARG A 148 -7.49 19.81 -7.08
C ARG A 148 -7.60 18.41 -6.46
N PHE A 149 -6.50 17.79 -6.06
CA PHE A 149 -6.50 16.50 -5.38
C PHE A 149 -7.30 16.51 -4.06
N ALA A 150 -7.51 17.67 -3.45
CA ALA A 150 -8.41 17.81 -2.30
C ALA A 150 -9.84 17.34 -2.60
N LEU A 151 -10.27 17.29 -3.87
CA LEU A 151 -11.57 16.79 -4.30
C LEU A 151 -11.66 15.25 -4.31
N ALA A 152 -10.54 14.54 -4.19
CA ALA A 152 -10.50 13.08 -4.09
C ALA A 152 -11.28 12.54 -2.88
N THR A 153 -11.49 13.35 -1.85
CA THR A 153 -12.28 12.99 -0.65
C THR A 153 -13.75 13.41 -0.74
N ARG A 154 -14.16 14.04 -1.84
CA ARG A 154 -15.52 14.59 -2.00
C ARG A 154 -16.26 13.98 -3.18
N GLU A 155 -15.80 14.26 -4.41
CA GLU A 155 -16.59 14.04 -5.62
C GLU A 155 -15.77 13.66 -6.86
N LYS A 156 -14.43 13.74 -6.80
CA LYS A 156 -13.58 13.48 -7.96
C LYS A 156 -12.76 12.21 -7.79
N PHE A 157 -12.38 11.64 -8.92
CA PHE A 157 -11.66 10.40 -9.04
C PHE A 157 -10.33 10.68 -9.72
N PHE A 158 -9.24 10.09 -9.21
CA PHE A 158 -7.91 10.36 -9.73
C PHE A 158 -7.17 9.05 -10.02
N LEU A 159 -6.44 9.04 -11.13
CA LEU A 159 -5.51 7.98 -11.51
C LEU A 159 -4.13 8.59 -11.67
N ILE A 160 -3.11 7.99 -11.11
CA ILE A 160 -1.72 8.42 -11.23
C ILE A 160 -0.86 7.31 -11.82
N ILE A 161 0.09 7.69 -12.69
CA ILE A 161 1.22 6.85 -13.10
C ILE A 161 2.46 7.47 -12.49
N GLU A 162 3.16 6.70 -11.64
CA GLU A 162 4.37 7.18 -10.98
C GLU A 162 5.55 7.25 -11.95
N GLY A 163 6.42 8.24 -11.76
CA GLY A 163 7.67 8.38 -12.49
C GLY A 163 8.67 7.23 -12.27
N THR A 164 8.43 6.41 -11.24
CA THR A 164 9.20 5.20 -10.95
C THR A 164 8.79 3.98 -11.78
N ASP A 165 7.74 4.10 -12.63
CA ASP A 165 7.31 3.01 -13.50
C ASP A 165 8.39 2.69 -14.56
N PRO A 166 8.70 1.40 -14.82
CA PRO A 166 9.69 1.02 -15.82
C PRO A 166 9.41 1.49 -17.25
N LYS A 167 8.13 1.80 -17.56
CA LYS A 167 7.67 2.31 -18.86
C LYS A 167 7.45 3.82 -18.85
N PHE A 168 7.85 4.50 -17.77
CA PHE A 168 7.59 5.93 -17.67
C PHE A 168 8.44 6.72 -18.68
N GLU A 169 7.77 7.35 -19.62
CA GLU A 169 8.30 8.36 -20.51
C GLU A 169 7.33 9.54 -20.46
N TYR A 170 7.77 10.70 -20.04
CA TYR A 170 6.90 11.83 -19.72
C TYR A 170 5.90 12.15 -20.81
N ASP A 171 6.39 12.38 -22.05
CA ASP A 171 5.52 12.74 -23.17
C ASP A 171 4.58 11.60 -23.57
N GLY A 172 5.04 10.35 -23.48
CA GLY A 172 4.27 9.15 -23.74
C GLY A 172 3.16 8.97 -22.70
N VAL A 173 3.50 9.08 -21.41
CA VAL A 173 2.54 8.95 -20.31
C VAL A 173 1.51 10.07 -20.35
N LYS A 174 1.94 11.31 -20.59
CA LYS A 174 1.02 12.46 -20.67
C LYS A 174 0.04 12.32 -21.82
N SER A 175 0.52 11.94 -23.00
CA SER A 175 -0.32 11.67 -24.16
C SER A 175 -1.28 10.52 -23.94
N PHE A 176 -0.80 9.45 -23.29
CA PHE A 176 -1.64 8.32 -22.89
C PHE A 176 -2.74 8.74 -21.92
N MET A 177 -2.40 9.47 -20.86
CA MET A 177 -3.37 9.97 -19.87
C MET A 177 -4.45 10.82 -20.53
N VAL A 178 -4.07 11.74 -21.44
CA VAL A 178 -5.03 12.56 -22.20
C VAL A 178 -5.95 11.67 -23.05
N SER A 179 -5.44 10.59 -23.63
CA SER A 179 -6.22 9.65 -24.46
C SER A 179 -7.30 8.88 -23.69
N LEU A 180 -7.19 8.80 -22.35
CA LEU A 180 -8.20 8.18 -21.49
C LEU A 180 -9.48 9.00 -21.36
N GLY A 181 -9.46 10.28 -21.78
CA GLY A 181 -10.59 11.20 -21.73
C GLY A 181 -10.84 11.82 -20.34
N PRO A 182 -9.79 12.19 -19.57
CA PRO A 182 -9.94 12.85 -18.28
C PRO A 182 -10.50 14.26 -18.42
N GLN A 183 -10.98 14.83 -17.32
CA GLN A 183 -11.33 16.24 -17.24
C GLN A 183 -10.07 17.12 -17.30
N GLU A 184 -9.03 16.71 -16.57
CA GLU A 184 -7.77 17.43 -16.53
C GLU A 184 -6.60 16.46 -16.23
N VAL A 185 -5.40 16.83 -16.69
CA VAL A 185 -4.16 16.08 -16.44
C VAL A 185 -3.17 17.00 -15.76
N PHE A 186 -2.59 16.53 -14.64
CA PHE A 186 -1.66 17.27 -13.81
C PHE A 186 -0.30 16.61 -13.77
N ASP A 187 0.74 17.43 -13.77
CA ASP A 187 2.08 16.99 -13.40
C ASP A 187 2.18 17.04 -11.86
N VAL A 188 2.63 15.94 -11.25
CA VAL A 188 2.78 15.83 -9.81
C VAL A 188 4.25 15.95 -9.47
N ASP A 189 4.64 17.04 -8.81
CA ASP A 189 6.00 17.28 -8.34
C ASP A 189 6.24 16.52 -7.00
N GLU A 190 7.52 16.09 -6.73
CA GLU A 190 7.93 15.52 -5.44
C GLU A 190 7.81 16.49 -4.28
#